data_e0dc442f7e33ee43082df1f1cfd46614
#
_entry.id   e0dc442f7e33ee43082df1f1cfd46614
#
_cell.length_a   1.000
_cell.length_b   1.000
_cell.length_c   1.000
_cell.angle_alpha   90.00
_cell.angle_beta   90.00
_cell.angle_gamma   90.00
#
_symmetry.space_group_name_H-M   'P 1'
#
loop_
_entity.id
_entity.type
_entity.pdbx_description
1 polymer ?
#
loop_
_entity_poly.entity_id
_entity_poly.type
_entity_poly.pdbx_seq_one_letter_code
_entity_poly.pdbx_strand_id
1 'polypeptide(L)'
;MDPAAAPNLRANLRAMPRSAWVLFAGSFVNRLGTFVLPFLTLYLTGRGYSPAQAGLAIACYGLGGLLSQVAGGLVADRIGRRNAIALSMFGASALTLALWQATSLATIYAITFALAAFAELYRPAAGALIADLLPAEQRVTAFTLYRLTVNVGWAAGLAIGGFLAERNFAFAFVGDAITSASFGVIALVALPHGTRTAKKEEQHLTTARSSILADRGFLLFLAAVLTTGLVYSQNVSTLPLEVRDAGYGASTYGLLQALNGTLVVVFELVVISWTQRFERFRMIALGNLLIGLGFASLLLVASVPGFVVFILIWTLGEMIESPLASAVAADRAPEHARGRYQSAYGSMFGLAWMLGPVLGTSIYQVSPDALWVACGLVGVASAGLALAAGRRPAPVPDRVDAPST
;
A
#
# COMPACT_ATOMS: atom_id res chain seq x y z
N MET A 1 37.23 15.84 7.85
CA MET A 1 35.79 15.74 8.01
C MET A 1 35.53 14.77 9.14
N ASP A 2 35.05 15.26 10.25
CA ASP A 2 34.69 14.44 11.41
C ASP A 2 33.59 13.45 11.03
N PRO A 3 33.70 12.17 11.37
CA PRO A 3 32.60 11.22 11.10
C PRO A 3 31.40 11.68 11.91
N ALA A 4 30.43 12.26 11.24
CA ALA A 4 29.21 12.82 11.81
C ALA A 4 28.62 11.79 12.80
N ALA A 5 28.54 12.20 14.06
CA ALA A 5 27.96 11.42 15.14
C ALA A 5 26.60 10.89 14.68
N ALA A 6 26.40 9.59 14.78
CA ALA A 6 25.15 8.92 14.44
C ALA A 6 23.98 9.71 15.05
N PRO A 7 22.94 10.08 14.28
CA PRO A 7 21.88 10.95 14.76
C PRO A 7 21.29 10.35 16.04
N ASN A 8 21.42 11.07 17.16
CA ASN A 8 20.96 10.60 18.45
C ASN A 8 19.42 10.53 18.40
N LEU A 9 18.87 9.34 18.19
CA LEU A 9 17.43 9.09 18.03
C LEU A 9 16.62 9.79 19.15
N ARG A 10 17.10 9.74 20.38
CA ARG A 10 16.44 10.39 21.53
C ARG A 10 16.42 11.91 21.40
N ALA A 11 17.48 12.51 20.86
CA ALA A 11 17.55 13.95 20.62
C ALA A 11 16.56 14.34 19.51
N ASN A 12 16.51 13.60 18.40
CA ASN A 12 15.57 13.83 17.30
C ASN A 12 14.11 13.69 17.75
N LEU A 13 13.80 12.68 18.59
CA LEU A 13 12.45 12.51 19.15
C LEU A 13 12.03 13.69 20.03
N ARG A 14 12.93 14.21 20.87
CA ARG A 14 12.65 15.35 21.75
C ARG A 14 12.52 16.67 20.99
N ALA A 15 13.23 16.80 19.88
CA ALA A 15 13.20 18.00 19.04
C ALA A 15 11.99 18.05 18.09
N MET A 16 11.19 16.96 17.98
CA MET A 16 10.02 16.95 17.11
C MET A 16 8.92 17.91 17.61
N PRO A 17 8.36 18.75 16.73
CA PRO A 17 7.31 19.69 17.09
C PRO A 17 6.00 18.93 17.45
N ARG A 18 5.18 19.54 18.32
CA ARG A 18 3.88 18.98 18.72
C ARG A 18 2.98 18.62 17.52
N SER A 19 3.00 19.42 16.47
CA SER A 19 2.23 19.21 15.26
C SER A 19 2.61 17.92 14.52
N ALA A 20 3.86 17.47 14.55
CA ALA A 20 4.26 16.17 14.01
C ALA A 20 3.64 15.01 14.80
N TRP A 21 3.67 15.09 16.14
CA TRP A 21 3.04 14.09 17.00
C TRP A 21 1.52 14.04 16.85
N VAL A 22 0.88 15.21 16.69
CA VAL A 22 -0.56 15.29 16.39
C VAL A 22 -0.89 14.62 15.05
N LEU A 23 -0.08 14.87 14.02
CA LEU A 23 -0.24 14.22 12.71
C LEU A 23 -0.10 12.69 12.83
N PHE A 24 0.90 12.21 13.58
CA PHE A 24 1.10 10.77 13.80
C PHE A 24 -0.07 10.16 14.55
N ALA A 25 -0.53 10.79 15.64
CA ALA A 25 -1.68 10.31 16.41
C ALA A 25 -2.97 10.29 15.57
N GLY A 26 -3.24 11.34 14.79
CA GLY A 26 -4.39 11.38 13.89
C GLY A 26 -4.32 10.29 12.80
N SER A 27 -3.14 10.08 12.21
CA SER A 27 -2.93 9.02 11.23
C SER A 27 -3.06 7.63 11.85
N PHE A 28 -2.62 7.44 13.09
CA PHE A 28 -2.82 6.20 13.85
C PHE A 28 -4.32 5.92 14.03
N VAL A 29 -5.08 6.90 14.53
CA VAL A 29 -6.54 6.76 14.74
C VAL A 29 -7.25 6.40 13.44
N ASN A 30 -6.91 7.06 12.34
CA ASN A 30 -7.48 6.76 11.03
C ASN A 30 -7.14 5.34 10.58
N ARG A 31 -5.87 4.91 10.73
CA ARG A 31 -5.44 3.57 10.32
C ARG A 31 -5.98 2.46 11.24
N LEU A 32 -6.10 2.75 12.53
CA LEU A 32 -6.78 1.87 13.47
C LEU A 32 -8.24 1.64 13.06
N GLY A 33 -8.88 2.63 12.46
CA GLY A 33 -10.26 2.58 12.02
C GLY A 33 -10.48 2.07 10.59
N THR A 34 -9.48 1.58 9.89
CA THR A 34 -9.67 1.03 8.53
C THR A 34 -10.36 -0.33 8.60
N PHE A 35 -11.66 -0.33 8.88
CA PHE A 35 -12.45 -1.53 9.14
C PHE A 35 -13.24 -2.02 7.91
N VAL A 36 -13.51 -1.17 6.93
CA VAL A 36 -14.44 -1.49 5.84
C VAL A 36 -13.73 -2.18 4.69
N LEU A 37 -12.64 -1.59 4.16
CA LEU A 37 -12.00 -2.09 2.94
C LEU A 37 -11.51 -3.55 3.04
N PRO A 38 -10.82 -3.98 4.11
CA PRO A 38 -10.34 -5.36 4.20
C PRO A 38 -11.46 -6.40 4.32
N PHE A 39 -12.63 -6.00 4.78
CA PHE A 39 -13.80 -6.86 4.97
C PHE A 39 -14.88 -6.63 3.91
N LEU A 40 -14.63 -5.77 2.90
CA LEU A 40 -15.63 -5.39 1.90
C LEU A 40 -16.14 -6.59 1.10
N THR A 41 -15.25 -7.53 0.77
CA THR A 41 -15.64 -8.76 0.06
C THR A 41 -16.60 -9.60 0.90
N LEU A 42 -16.32 -9.78 2.19
CA LEU A 42 -17.21 -10.49 3.11
C LEU A 42 -18.57 -9.79 3.26
N TYR A 43 -18.53 -8.45 3.41
CA TYR A 43 -19.75 -7.65 3.51
C TYR A 43 -20.65 -7.80 2.29
N LEU A 44 -20.08 -7.65 1.09
CA LEU A 44 -20.86 -7.72 -0.15
C LEU A 44 -21.37 -9.14 -0.43
N THR A 45 -20.52 -10.15 -0.25
CA THR A 45 -20.95 -11.54 -0.43
C THR A 45 -21.98 -11.97 0.61
N GLY A 46 -21.89 -11.50 1.84
CA GLY A 46 -22.91 -11.69 2.88
C GLY A 46 -24.26 -11.03 2.55
N ARG A 47 -24.29 -10.03 1.65
CA ARG A 47 -25.50 -9.41 1.11
C ARG A 47 -26.02 -10.07 -0.17
N GLY A 48 -25.42 -11.18 -0.61
CA GLY A 48 -25.85 -11.94 -1.78
C GLY A 48 -25.23 -11.50 -3.10
N TYR A 49 -24.25 -10.56 -3.08
CA TYR A 49 -23.47 -10.25 -4.29
C TYR A 49 -22.44 -11.34 -4.56
N SER A 50 -22.12 -11.56 -5.84
CA SER A 50 -21.12 -12.58 -6.20
C SER A 50 -19.69 -12.13 -5.82
N PRO A 51 -18.75 -13.08 -5.62
CA PRO A 51 -17.33 -12.75 -5.41
C PRO A 51 -16.76 -11.81 -6.48
N ALA A 52 -17.08 -12.06 -7.77
CA ALA A 52 -16.65 -11.20 -8.87
C ALA A 52 -17.18 -9.75 -8.75
N GLN A 53 -18.45 -9.58 -8.35
CA GLN A 53 -19.02 -8.26 -8.09
C GLN A 53 -18.34 -7.56 -6.92
N ALA A 54 -18.02 -8.27 -5.86
CA ALA A 54 -17.25 -7.73 -4.74
C ALA A 54 -15.81 -7.35 -5.14
N GLY A 55 -15.17 -8.18 -5.96
CA GLY A 55 -13.84 -7.87 -6.51
C GLY A 55 -13.83 -6.63 -7.37
N LEU A 56 -14.87 -6.40 -8.18
CA LEU A 56 -15.00 -5.18 -8.97
C LEU A 56 -15.18 -3.94 -8.08
N ALA A 57 -15.85 -4.05 -6.93
CA ALA A 57 -15.91 -2.95 -5.96
C ALA A 57 -14.52 -2.58 -5.42
N ILE A 58 -13.68 -3.58 -5.08
CA ILE A 58 -12.29 -3.33 -4.65
C ILE A 58 -11.46 -2.73 -5.79
N ALA A 59 -11.68 -3.16 -7.03
CA ALA A 59 -11.02 -2.56 -8.20
C ALA A 59 -11.40 -1.08 -8.40
N CYS A 60 -12.67 -0.73 -8.19
CA CYS A 60 -13.11 0.67 -8.17
C CYS A 60 -12.39 1.47 -7.07
N TYR A 61 -12.16 0.87 -5.89
CA TYR A 61 -11.33 1.47 -4.85
C TYR A 61 -9.90 1.68 -5.33
N GLY A 62 -9.27 0.68 -5.93
CA GLY A 62 -7.92 0.80 -6.50
C GLY A 62 -7.82 1.94 -7.52
N LEU A 63 -8.78 2.06 -8.41
CA LEU A 63 -8.84 3.13 -9.42
C LEU A 63 -8.99 4.52 -8.78
N GLY A 64 -9.87 4.66 -7.78
CA GLY A 64 -10.04 5.91 -7.02
C GLY A 64 -8.76 6.33 -6.30
N GLY A 65 -8.05 5.36 -5.70
CA GLY A 65 -6.77 5.58 -5.04
C GLY A 65 -5.67 6.05 -6.00
N LEU A 66 -5.60 5.50 -7.21
CA LEU A 66 -4.68 5.97 -8.25
C LEU A 66 -4.91 7.43 -8.63
N LEU A 67 -6.16 7.82 -8.83
CA LEU A 67 -6.51 9.22 -9.11
C LEU A 67 -6.16 10.14 -7.94
N SER A 68 -6.37 9.68 -6.73
CA SER A 68 -6.05 10.42 -5.51
C SER A 68 -4.55 10.72 -5.37
N GLN A 69 -3.68 9.82 -5.79
CA GLN A 69 -2.23 10.05 -5.77
C GLN A 69 -1.82 11.21 -6.67
N VAL A 70 -2.46 11.34 -7.83
CA VAL A 70 -2.21 12.45 -8.78
C VAL A 70 -2.86 13.74 -8.29
N ALA A 71 -4.12 13.69 -7.88
CA ALA A 71 -4.90 14.87 -7.49
C ALA A 71 -4.53 15.40 -6.09
N GLY A 72 -4.10 14.53 -5.18
CA GLY A 72 -3.89 14.87 -3.77
C GLY A 72 -2.82 15.93 -3.55
N GLY A 73 -1.72 15.88 -4.30
CA GLY A 73 -0.70 16.91 -4.27
C GLY A 73 -1.25 18.28 -4.72
N LEU A 74 -1.98 18.31 -5.84
CA LEU A 74 -2.58 19.53 -6.39
C LEU A 74 -3.62 20.14 -5.44
N VAL A 75 -4.44 19.29 -4.82
CA VAL A 75 -5.42 19.74 -3.83
C VAL A 75 -4.72 20.31 -2.60
N ALA A 76 -3.72 19.59 -2.05
CA ALA A 76 -2.96 20.04 -0.89
C ALA A 76 -2.23 21.37 -1.13
N ASP A 77 -1.76 21.62 -2.36
CA ASP A 77 -1.11 22.88 -2.73
C ASP A 77 -2.11 24.04 -2.85
N ARG A 78 -3.34 23.76 -3.34
CA ARG A 78 -4.37 24.80 -3.54
C ARG A 78 -5.05 25.23 -2.24
N ILE A 79 -5.51 24.28 -1.41
CA ILE A 79 -6.31 24.58 -0.21
C ILE A 79 -5.51 24.52 1.09
N GLY A 80 -4.22 24.11 1.02
CA GLY A 80 -3.31 23.94 2.16
C GLY A 80 -3.39 22.54 2.76
N ARG A 81 -2.27 22.09 3.38
CA ARG A 81 -2.06 20.70 3.85
C ARG A 81 -3.14 20.26 4.85
N ARG A 82 -3.44 21.11 5.85
CA ARG A 82 -4.47 20.87 6.88
C ARG A 82 -5.85 20.67 6.29
N ASN A 83 -6.26 21.57 5.39
CA ASN A 83 -7.59 21.53 4.80
C ASN A 83 -7.75 20.34 3.85
N ALA A 84 -6.66 19.95 3.16
CA ALA A 84 -6.66 18.75 2.32
C ALA A 84 -6.83 17.46 3.14
N ILE A 85 -6.16 17.36 4.31
CA ILE A 85 -6.35 16.24 5.25
C ILE A 85 -7.81 16.23 5.77
N ALA A 86 -8.32 17.37 6.19
CA ALA A 86 -9.70 17.45 6.71
C ALA A 86 -10.74 17.08 5.64
N LEU A 87 -10.61 17.63 4.41
CA LEU A 87 -11.48 17.29 3.28
C LEU A 87 -11.44 15.77 2.98
N SER A 88 -10.25 15.20 2.95
CA SER A 88 -10.04 13.77 2.76
C SER A 88 -10.81 12.95 3.81
N MET A 89 -10.63 13.28 5.08
CA MET A 89 -11.17 12.50 6.19
C MET A 89 -12.68 12.64 6.33
N PHE A 90 -13.24 13.84 6.19
CA PHE A 90 -14.69 14.02 6.24
C PHE A 90 -15.39 13.44 5.01
N GLY A 91 -14.77 13.57 3.82
CA GLY A 91 -15.26 12.93 2.60
C GLY A 91 -15.27 11.41 2.72
N ALA A 92 -14.17 10.83 3.21
CA ALA A 92 -14.09 9.38 3.46
C ALA A 92 -15.14 8.93 4.47
N SER A 93 -15.28 9.63 5.61
CA SER A 93 -16.29 9.32 6.63
C SER A 93 -17.72 9.31 6.08
N ALA A 94 -18.11 10.35 5.34
CA ALA A 94 -19.43 10.45 4.75
C ALA A 94 -19.68 9.34 3.70
N LEU A 95 -18.68 9.05 2.84
CA LEU A 95 -18.79 8.04 1.81
C LEU A 95 -18.78 6.61 2.40
N THR A 96 -18.09 6.38 3.51
CA THR A 96 -18.16 5.10 4.23
C THR A 96 -19.59 4.83 4.73
N LEU A 97 -20.25 5.83 5.33
CA LEU A 97 -21.66 5.69 5.76
C LEU A 97 -22.62 5.56 4.57
N ALA A 98 -22.36 6.26 3.47
CA ALA A 98 -23.15 6.12 2.24
C ALA A 98 -22.98 4.72 1.63
N LEU A 99 -21.77 4.13 1.66
CA LEU A 99 -21.52 2.78 1.18
C LEU A 99 -22.31 1.73 1.96
N TRP A 100 -22.41 1.90 3.28
CA TRP A 100 -23.20 1.00 4.13
C TRP A 100 -24.68 0.94 3.69
N GLN A 101 -25.23 2.07 3.24
CA GLN A 101 -26.63 2.18 2.84
C GLN A 101 -26.87 1.84 1.35
N ALA A 102 -25.80 1.73 0.56
CA ALA A 102 -25.92 1.45 -0.87
C ALA A 102 -26.47 0.03 -1.13
N THR A 103 -27.44 -0.07 -2.03
CA THR A 103 -28.10 -1.34 -2.38
C THR A 103 -27.93 -1.72 -3.84
N SER A 104 -27.70 -0.77 -4.74
CA SER A 104 -27.44 -1.08 -6.15
C SER A 104 -25.94 -1.22 -6.42
N LEU A 105 -25.55 -2.15 -7.30
CA LEU A 105 -24.15 -2.36 -7.69
C LEU A 105 -23.52 -1.08 -8.26
N ALA A 106 -24.25 -0.36 -9.10
CA ALA A 106 -23.74 0.89 -9.69
C ALA A 106 -23.42 1.92 -8.62
N THR A 107 -24.29 2.07 -7.61
CA THR A 107 -24.06 2.96 -6.48
C THR A 107 -22.89 2.49 -5.61
N ILE A 108 -22.77 1.19 -5.34
CA ILE A 108 -21.66 0.60 -4.59
C ILE A 108 -20.33 0.93 -5.29
N TYR A 109 -20.22 0.69 -6.60
CA TYR A 109 -19.00 0.95 -7.37
C TYR A 109 -18.64 2.43 -7.40
N ALA A 110 -19.64 3.31 -7.64
CA ALA A 110 -19.42 4.74 -7.67
C ALA A 110 -18.96 5.29 -6.30
N ILE A 111 -19.62 4.84 -5.22
CA ILE A 111 -19.25 5.27 -3.86
C ILE A 111 -17.88 4.69 -3.47
N THR A 112 -17.59 3.43 -3.79
CA THR A 112 -16.30 2.82 -3.46
C THR A 112 -15.14 3.51 -4.19
N PHE A 113 -15.35 3.88 -5.45
CA PHE A 113 -14.39 4.69 -6.21
C PHE A 113 -14.19 6.06 -5.55
N ALA A 114 -15.28 6.78 -5.25
CA ALA A 114 -15.20 8.09 -4.61
C ALA A 114 -14.58 8.00 -3.21
N LEU A 115 -14.92 6.97 -2.44
CA LEU A 115 -14.35 6.71 -1.12
C LEU A 115 -12.82 6.63 -1.19
N ALA A 116 -12.27 5.86 -2.12
CA ALA A 116 -10.83 5.77 -2.28
C ALA A 116 -10.21 7.10 -2.73
N ALA A 117 -10.86 7.80 -3.66
CA ALA A 117 -10.41 9.11 -4.11
C ALA A 117 -10.29 10.12 -2.96
N PHE A 118 -11.20 10.08 -2.00
CA PHE A 118 -11.10 10.90 -0.79
C PHE A 118 -10.16 10.29 0.25
N ALA A 119 -10.28 9.00 0.57
CA ALA A 119 -9.54 8.36 1.65
C ALA A 119 -8.01 8.39 1.46
N GLU A 120 -7.53 8.33 0.22
CA GLU A 120 -6.08 8.33 -0.08
C GLU A 120 -5.50 9.74 -0.29
N LEU A 121 -6.34 10.77 -0.44
CA LEU A 121 -5.94 12.15 -0.73
C LEU A 121 -5.09 12.77 0.41
N TYR A 122 -5.27 12.34 1.65
CA TYR A 122 -4.49 12.88 2.77
C TYR A 122 -3.01 12.48 2.74
N ARG A 123 -2.65 11.36 2.08
CA ARG A 123 -1.26 10.84 2.11
C ARG A 123 -0.22 11.82 1.58
N PRO A 124 -0.38 12.39 0.36
CA PRO A 124 0.57 13.41 -0.11
C PRO A 124 0.56 14.66 0.76
N ALA A 125 -0.62 15.06 1.29
CA ALA A 125 -0.72 16.20 2.18
C ALA A 125 0.01 15.98 3.52
N ALA A 126 -0.12 14.78 4.11
CA ALA A 126 0.61 14.40 5.32
C ALA A 126 2.13 14.36 5.11
N GLY A 127 2.58 13.77 3.99
CA GLY A 127 3.99 13.75 3.62
C GLY A 127 4.58 15.14 3.44
N ALA A 128 3.86 16.02 2.73
CA ALA A 128 4.26 17.42 2.55
C ALA A 128 4.28 18.18 3.89
N LEU A 129 3.30 17.94 4.77
CA LEU A 129 3.27 18.57 6.09
C LEU A 129 4.46 18.15 6.96
N ILE A 130 4.86 16.88 6.94
CA ILE A 130 6.08 16.41 7.62
C ILE A 130 7.32 17.17 7.10
N ALA A 131 7.41 17.34 5.79
CA ALA A 131 8.53 18.08 5.18
C ALA A 131 8.51 19.57 5.51
N ASP A 132 7.32 20.18 5.65
CA ASP A 132 7.18 21.59 6.04
C ASP A 132 7.50 21.84 7.53
N LEU A 133 7.22 20.85 8.39
CA LEU A 133 7.39 20.96 9.85
C LEU A 133 8.83 20.72 10.32
N LEU A 134 9.65 20.00 9.54
CA LEU A 134 10.92 19.45 10.00
C LEU A 134 12.09 19.81 9.07
N PRO A 135 13.26 20.14 9.63
CA PRO A 135 14.48 20.31 8.86
C PRO A 135 14.91 18.98 8.21
N ALA A 136 15.70 19.07 7.14
CA ALA A 136 16.07 17.92 6.30
C ALA A 136 16.68 16.76 7.09
N GLU A 137 17.46 17.05 8.11
CA GLU A 137 18.19 16.09 8.95
C GLU A 137 17.25 15.21 9.80
N GLN A 138 16.06 15.74 10.14
CA GLN A 138 15.06 15.04 10.97
C GLN A 138 13.98 14.32 10.14
N ARG A 139 13.86 14.61 8.85
CA ARG A 139 12.80 14.08 7.99
C ARG A 139 12.83 12.55 7.91
N VAL A 140 14.01 11.96 7.80
CA VAL A 140 14.16 10.49 7.74
C VAL A 140 13.55 9.84 8.98
N THR A 141 13.91 10.33 10.17
CA THR A 141 13.38 9.84 11.46
C THR A 141 11.85 10.02 11.51
N ALA A 142 11.34 11.16 11.08
CA ALA A 142 9.90 11.46 11.11
C ALA A 142 9.10 10.55 10.15
N PHE A 143 9.57 10.35 8.92
CA PHE A 143 8.91 9.44 7.97
C PHE A 143 8.94 7.97 8.46
N THR A 144 10.05 7.56 9.10
CA THR A 144 10.14 6.22 9.72
C THR A 144 9.11 6.05 10.82
N LEU A 145 8.97 7.03 11.73
CA LEU A 145 7.97 7.00 12.79
C LEU A 145 6.54 7.06 12.25
N TYR A 146 6.30 7.91 11.26
CA TYR A 146 5.01 7.98 10.58
C TYR A 146 4.62 6.62 9.99
N ARG A 147 5.56 5.97 9.27
CA ARG A 147 5.35 4.63 8.70
C ARG A 147 5.08 3.58 9.77
N LEU A 148 5.85 3.59 10.86
CA LEU A 148 5.63 2.70 11.99
C LEU A 148 4.24 2.90 12.60
N THR A 149 3.84 4.14 12.82
CA THR A 149 2.52 4.50 13.37
C THR A 149 1.39 3.99 12.47
N VAL A 150 1.52 4.16 11.16
CA VAL A 150 0.55 3.68 10.16
C VAL A 150 0.45 2.15 10.17
N ASN A 151 1.59 1.44 10.21
CA ASN A 151 1.62 -0.02 10.20
C ASN A 151 1.04 -0.62 11.49
N VAL A 152 1.39 -0.06 12.65
CA VAL A 152 0.82 -0.49 13.93
C VAL A 152 -0.69 -0.23 13.97
N GLY A 153 -1.12 0.95 13.50
CA GLY A 153 -2.55 1.28 13.38
C GLY A 153 -3.30 0.30 12.47
N TRP A 154 -2.72 -0.03 11.31
CA TRP A 154 -3.28 -0.99 10.37
C TRP A 154 -3.41 -2.39 10.98
N ALA A 155 -2.36 -2.93 11.59
CA ALA A 155 -2.37 -4.25 12.21
C ALA A 155 -3.41 -4.35 13.33
N ALA A 156 -3.46 -3.38 14.24
CA ALA A 156 -4.45 -3.34 15.31
C ALA A 156 -5.87 -3.14 14.77
N GLY A 157 -6.02 -2.30 13.74
CA GLY A 157 -7.29 -2.03 13.07
C GLY A 157 -7.91 -3.28 12.44
N LEU A 158 -7.09 -4.11 11.80
CA LEU A 158 -7.57 -5.35 11.19
C LEU A 158 -8.08 -6.35 12.24
N ALA A 159 -7.38 -6.49 13.38
CA ALA A 159 -7.86 -7.31 14.47
C ALA A 159 -9.21 -6.80 15.03
N ILE A 160 -9.29 -5.52 15.37
CA ILE A 160 -10.52 -4.90 15.90
C ILE A 160 -11.63 -4.96 14.86
N GLY A 161 -11.35 -4.61 13.61
CA GLY A 161 -12.31 -4.63 12.50
C GLY A 161 -12.90 -6.01 12.27
N GLY A 162 -12.12 -7.08 12.41
CA GLY A 162 -12.59 -8.45 12.31
C GLY A 162 -13.63 -8.80 13.39
N PHE A 163 -13.38 -8.45 14.64
CA PHE A 163 -14.36 -8.65 15.73
C PHE A 163 -15.61 -7.78 15.56
N LEU A 164 -15.47 -6.54 15.08
CA LEU A 164 -16.61 -5.67 14.81
C LEU A 164 -17.46 -6.22 13.68
N ALA A 165 -16.82 -6.61 12.55
CA ALA A 165 -17.49 -7.16 11.38
C ALA A 165 -18.22 -8.47 11.69
N GLU A 166 -17.64 -9.33 12.54
CA GLU A 166 -18.24 -10.60 12.93
C GLU A 166 -19.50 -10.40 13.77
N ARG A 167 -19.51 -9.40 14.63
CA ARG A 167 -20.71 -9.06 15.42
C ARG A 167 -21.79 -8.40 14.58
N ASN A 168 -21.44 -7.35 13.86
CA ASN A 168 -22.31 -6.64 12.93
C ASN A 168 -21.47 -5.67 12.10
N PHE A 169 -21.57 -5.76 10.79
CA PHE A 169 -20.87 -4.84 9.89
C PHE A 169 -21.19 -3.36 10.13
N ALA A 170 -22.36 -3.04 10.68
CA ALA A 170 -22.68 -1.66 11.07
C ALA A 170 -21.62 -1.05 12.00
N PHE A 171 -21.09 -1.82 12.96
CA PHE A 171 -20.04 -1.35 13.85
C PHE A 171 -18.74 -1.05 13.12
N ALA A 172 -18.39 -1.85 12.10
CA ALA A 172 -17.21 -1.60 11.26
C ALA A 172 -17.39 -0.31 10.45
N PHE A 173 -18.56 -0.12 9.80
CA PHE A 173 -18.83 1.10 9.02
C PHE A 173 -18.87 2.36 9.87
N VAL A 174 -19.59 2.34 10.99
CA VAL A 174 -19.71 3.49 11.91
C VAL A 174 -18.35 3.76 12.58
N GLY A 175 -17.62 2.72 13.00
CA GLY A 175 -16.29 2.87 13.60
C GLY A 175 -15.28 3.50 12.62
N ASP A 176 -15.25 3.05 11.37
CA ASP A 176 -14.40 3.62 10.31
C ASP A 176 -14.77 5.10 10.05
N ALA A 177 -16.06 5.40 9.95
CA ALA A 177 -16.52 6.77 9.77
C ALA A 177 -16.14 7.68 10.96
N ILE A 178 -16.29 7.21 12.21
CA ILE A 178 -15.92 7.98 13.41
C ILE A 178 -14.41 8.23 13.46
N THR A 179 -13.58 7.23 13.21
CA THR A 179 -12.11 7.39 13.26
C THR A 179 -11.62 8.32 12.16
N SER A 180 -12.17 8.20 10.95
CA SER A 180 -11.88 9.14 9.86
C SER A 180 -12.33 10.57 10.21
N ALA A 181 -13.56 10.78 10.68
CA ALA A 181 -14.03 12.09 11.11
C ALA A 181 -13.20 12.66 12.26
N SER A 182 -12.81 11.82 13.22
CA SER A 182 -11.95 12.23 14.35
C SER A 182 -10.60 12.77 13.87
N PHE A 183 -9.97 12.10 12.89
CA PHE A 183 -8.73 12.62 12.29
C PHE A 183 -9.00 13.94 11.53
N GLY A 184 -10.13 14.08 10.85
CA GLY A 184 -10.54 15.33 10.22
C GLY A 184 -10.64 16.48 11.23
N VAL A 185 -11.27 16.24 12.39
CA VAL A 185 -11.37 17.22 13.49
C VAL A 185 -9.99 17.54 14.07
N ILE A 186 -9.18 16.52 14.38
CA ILE A 186 -7.80 16.70 14.88
C ILE A 186 -6.99 17.57 13.89
N ALA A 187 -7.13 17.31 12.60
CA ALA A 187 -6.44 18.10 11.58
C ALA A 187 -6.85 19.57 11.63
N LEU A 188 -8.16 19.88 11.66
CA LEU A 188 -8.64 21.26 11.70
C LEU A 188 -8.25 22.02 12.95
N VAL A 189 -8.27 21.36 14.11
CA VAL A 189 -8.06 22.02 15.42
C VAL A 189 -6.58 22.14 15.77
N ALA A 190 -5.76 21.12 15.45
CA ALA A 190 -4.42 20.99 16.02
C ALA A 190 -3.27 20.99 15.00
N LEU A 191 -3.55 20.90 13.68
CA LEU A 191 -2.50 21.00 12.67
C LEU A 191 -2.38 22.42 12.11
N PRO A 192 -1.17 22.90 11.78
CA PRO A 192 -0.95 24.18 11.11
C PRO A 192 -1.44 24.10 9.65
N HIS A 193 -1.75 25.24 9.04
CA HIS A 193 -2.20 25.30 7.65
C HIS A 193 -1.20 24.74 6.63
N GLY A 194 0.09 24.74 6.97
CA GLY A 194 1.19 24.42 6.07
C GLY A 194 1.45 25.51 5.04
N THR A 195 2.58 25.43 4.36
CA THR A 195 2.96 26.42 3.34
C THR A 195 2.23 26.10 2.03
N ARG A 196 1.60 27.11 1.43
CA ARG A 196 1.09 27.08 0.05
C ARG A 196 2.28 27.33 -0.87
N THR A 197 2.99 26.29 -1.27
CA THR A 197 4.10 26.46 -2.23
C THR A 197 3.61 26.01 -3.59
N ALA A 198 3.15 26.97 -4.39
CA ALA A 198 3.05 26.77 -5.83
C ALA A 198 4.48 26.75 -6.42
N LYS A 199 5.22 25.66 -6.22
CA LYS A 199 6.40 25.39 -7.04
C LYS A 199 5.87 24.84 -8.36
N LYS A 200 5.91 25.68 -9.40
CA LYS A 200 5.93 25.23 -10.79
C LYS A 200 7.17 24.34 -10.97
N GLU A 201 7.02 23.04 -10.80
CA GLU A 201 7.87 22.10 -11.49
C GLU A 201 7.37 22.07 -12.94
N GLU A 202 7.94 22.92 -13.77
CA GLU A 202 7.93 22.70 -15.23
C GLU A 202 8.72 21.42 -15.48
N GLN A 203 8.01 20.30 -15.45
CA GLN A 203 8.59 19.03 -15.82
C GLN A 203 8.77 18.99 -17.33
N HIS A 204 10.00 18.84 -17.75
CA HIS A 204 10.36 18.37 -19.09
C HIS A 204 9.78 16.96 -19.32
N LEU A 205 8.51 16.90 -19.72
CA LEU A 205 7.74 15.66 -19.88
C LEU A 205 8.12 14.86 -21.12
N THR A 206 8.86 15.44 -22.06
CA THR A 206 9.02 14.88 -23.41
C THR A 206 10.25 14.03 -23.66
N THR A 207 11.38 14.31 -23.03
CA THR A 207 12.67 13.63 -23.35
C THR A 207 12.91 12.31 -22.63
N ALA A 208 12.23 12.01 -21.53
CA ALA A 208 12.53 10.81 -20.76
C ALA A 208 11.49 9.67 -20.90
N ARG A 209 10.45 9.83 -21.70
CA ARG A 209 9.55 8.71 -22.05
C ARG A 209 10.30 7.64 -22.84
N SER A 210 11.25 8.07 -23.70
CA SER A 210 12.15 7.19 -24.43
C SER A 210 13.11 6.39 -23.52
N SER A 211 13.53 6.93 -22.38
CA SER A 211 14.48 6.30 -21.47
C SER A 211 13.91 5.07 -20.76
N ILE A 212 12.67 5.11 -20.22
CA ILE A 212 12.06 3.98 -19.52
C ILE A 212 11.76 2.82 -20.49
N LEU A 213 11.21 3.12 -21.67
CA LEU A 213 10.88 2.11 -22.68
C LEU A 213 12.13 1.46 -23.28
N ALA A 214 13.26 2.15 -23.28
CA ALA A 214 14.55 1.62 -23.71
C ALA A 214 15.21 0.71 -22.66
N ASP A 215 14.88 0.91 -21.35
CA ASP A 215 15.42 0.07 -20.28
C ASP A 215 14.64 -1.25 -20.16
N ARG A 216 15.02 -2.23 -21.01
CA ARG A 216 14.41 -3.57 -21.01
C ARG A 216 14.50 -4.26 -19.64
N GLY A 217 15.57 -4.02 -18.89
CA GLY A 217 15.72 -4.59 -17.55
C GLY A 217 14.71 -3.99 -16.57
N PHE A 218 14.46 -2.69 -16.65
CA PHE A 218 13.44 -2.03 -15.84
C PHE A 218 12.02 -2.46 -16.23
N LEU A 219 11.74 -2.64 -17.52
CA LEU A 219 10.45 -3.18 -17.96
C LEU A 219 10.16 -4.58 -17.44
N LEU A 220 11.18 -5.48 -17.46
CA LEU A 220 11.06 -6.82 -16.86
C LEU A 220 10.83 -6.74 -15.35
N PHE A 221 11.50 -5.81 -14.67
CA PHE A 221 11.29 -5.54 -13.24
C PHE A 221 9.88 -5.03 -12.97
N LEU A 222 9.37 -4.09 -13.77
CA LEU A 222 7.99 -3.61 -13.65
C LEU A 222 6.96 -4.72 -13.88
N ALA A 223 7.22 -5.62 -14.82
CA ALA A 223 6.37 -6.79 -15.05
C ALA A 223 6.40 -7.75 -13.83
N ALA A 224 7.57 -7.94 -13.20
CA ALA A 224 7.67 -8.70 -11.96
C ALA A 224 6.86 -8.05 -10.82
N VAL A 225 6.97 -6.74 -10.64
CA VAL A 225 6.20 -5.99 -9.63
C VAL A 225 4.71 -6.10 -9.88
N LEU A 226 4.24 -5.94 -11.13
CA LEU A 226 2.83 -6.09 -11.47
C LEU A 226 2.33 -7.50 -11.14
N THR A 227 3.03 -8.54 -11.59
CA THR A 227 2.61 -9.93 -11.39
C THR A 227 2.61 -10.33 -9.92
N THR A 228 3.62 -9.93 -9.14
CA THR A 228 3.61 -10.12 -7.68
C THR A 228 2.47 -9.35 -7.02
N GLY A 229 2.23 -8.12 -7.45
CA GLY A 229 1.13 -7.30 -6.93
C GLY A 229 -0.26 -7.91 -7.19
N LEU A 230 -0.46 -8.59 -8.34
CA LEU A 230 -1.70 -9.33 -8.63
C LEU A 230 -1.93 -10.45 -7.61
N VAL A 231 -0.88 -11.20 -7.24
CA VAL A 231 -0.96 -12.23 -6.19
C VAL A 231 -1.17 -11.58 -4.82
N TYR A 232 -0.41 -10.55 -4.51
CA TYR A 232 -0.48 -9.84 -3.24
C TYR A 232 -1.89 -9.27 -2.95
N SER A 233 -2.58 -8.76 -3.97
CA SER A 233 -3.93 -8.20 -3.81
C SER A 233 -4.97 -9.23 -3.36
N GLN A 234 -4.67 -10.54 -3.46
CA GLN A 234 -5.57 -11.59 -2.99
C GLN A 234 -5.72 -11.60 -1.48
N ASN A 235 -4.80 -10.97 -0.75
CA ASN A 235 -4.87 -10.87 0.72
C ASN A 235 -6.14 -10.14 1.21
N VAL A 236 -6.66 -9.17 0.44
CA VAL A 236 -7.87 -8.40 0.80
C VAL A 236 -9.09 -8.78 -0.04
N SER A 237 -8.91 -9.47 -1.16
CA SER A 237 -10.01 -9.79 -2.07
C SER A 237 -10.55 -11.21 -1.90
N THR A 238 -9.70 -12.21 -1.91
CA THR A 238 -10.09 -13.64 -1.91
C THR A 238 -9.72 -14.36 -0.62
N LEU A 239 -8.65 -13.99 0.06
CA LEU A 239 -8.29 -14.61 1.36
C LEU A 239 -9.42 -14.52 2.41
N PRO A 240 -10.15 -13.39 2.57
CA PRO A 240 -11.28 -13.35 3.49
C PRO A 240 -12.38 -14.35 3.10
N LEU A 241 -12.58 -14.60 1.81
CA LEU A 241 -13.54 -15.61 1.32
C LEU A 241 -13.06 -17.02 1.65
N GLU A 242 -11.76 -17.31 1.46
CA GLU A 242 -11.16 -18.60 1.80
C GLU A 242 -11.31 -18.93 3.28
N VAL A 243 -11.02 -17.96 4.14
CA VAL A 243 -11.18 -18.11 5.60
C VAL A 243 -12.63 -18.37 5.97
N ARG A 244 -13.59 -17.69 5.33
CA ARG A 244 -15.02 -17.91 5.53
C ARG A 244 -15.45 -19.30 5.04
N ASP A 245 -15.00 -19.70 3.85
CA ASP A 245 -15.40 -20.96 3.22
C ASP A 245 -14.79 -22.17 3.95
N ALA A 246 -13.65 -21.97 4.67
CA ALA A 246 -13.12 -22.91 5.65
C ALA A 246 -13.90 -22.94 6.99
N GLY A 247 -14.98 -22.17 7.12
CA GLY A 247 -15.86 -22.17 8.30
C GLY A 247 -15.46 -21.20 9.41
N TYR A 248 -14.53 -20.26 9.16
CA TYR A 248 -14.06 -19.29 10.16
C TYR A 248 -14.69 -17.91 9.95
N GLY A 249 -14.81 -17.15 11.05
CA GLY A 249 -15.38 -15.81 11.06
C GLY A 249 -14.43 -14.72 10.58
N ALA A 250 -14.98 -13.52 10.43
CA ALA A 250 -14.21 -12.32 10.06
C ALA A 250 -13.11 -11.98 11.08
N SER A 251 -13.30 -12.33 12.35
CA SER A 251 -12.28 -12.16 13.41
C SER A 251 -11.02 -12.97 13.14
N THR A 252 -11.18 -14.21 12.65
CA THR A 252 -10.03 -15.06 12.28
C THR A 252 -9.22 -14.42 11.16
N TYR A 253 -9.87 -13.95 10.09
CA TYR A 253 -9.18 -13.22 9.02
C TYR A 253 -8.49 -11.95 9.55
N GLY A 254 -9.18 -11.17 10.39
CA GLY A 254 -8.61 -9.97 11.01
C GLY A 254 -7.37 -10.27 11.87
N LEU A 255 -7.39 -11.35 12.65
CA LEU A 255 -6.24 -11.78 13.46
C LEU A 255 -5.07 -12.28 12.60
N LEU A 256 -5.33 -13.01 11.52
CA LEU A 256 -4.30 -13.44 10.57
C LEU A 256 -3.61 -12.24 9.93
N GLN A 257 -4.36 -11.23 9.54
CA GLN A 257 -3.80 -9.99 8.98
C GLN A 257 -3.05 -9.17 10.05
N ALA A 258 -3.53 -9.14 11.28
CA ALA A 258 -2.82 -8.51 12.39
C ALA A 258 -1.49 -9.23 12.69
N LEU A 259 -1.46 -10.57 12.57
CA LEU A 259 -0.22 -11.35 12.65
C LEU A 259 0.78 -10.93 11.57
N ASN A 260 0.35 -10.82 10.30
CA ASN A 260 1.19 -10.30 9.23
C ASN A 260 1.79 -8.94 9.59
N GLY A 261 0.96 -7.96 9.93
CA GLY A 261 1.43 -6.62 10.28
C GLY A 261 2.37 -6.60 11.50
N THR A 262 2.13 -7.45 12.49
CA THR A 262 2.99 -7.59 13.68
C THR A 262 4.36 -8.17 13.30
N LEU A 263 4.39 -9.22 12.47
CA LEU A 263 5.64 -9.82 11.99
C LEU A 263 6.47 -8.80 11.19
N VAL A 264 5.84 -8.03 10.32
CA VAL A 264 6.50 -6.95 9.57
C VAL A 264 7.11 -5.93 10.53
N VAL A 265 6.34 -5.41 11.50
CA VAL A 265 6.83 -4.41 12.46
C VAL A 265 8.02 -4.93 13.27
N VAL A 266 7.99 -6.20 13.70
CA VAL A 266 9.01 -6.78 14.59
C VAL A 266 10.24 -7.23 13.82
N PHE A 267 10.08 -7.86 12.66
CA PHE A 267 11.16 -8.58 11.98
C PHE A 267 11.67 -7.93 10.69
N GLU A 268 10.98 -6.95 10.10
CA GLU A 268 11.37 -6.36 8.82
C GLU A 268 12.82 -5.86 8.83
N LEU A 269 13.24 -5.15 9.88
CA LEU A 269 14.61 -4.62 9.97
C LEU A 269 15.66 -5.73 10.04
N VAL A 270 15.36 -6.83 10.72
CA VAL A 270 16.26 -8.00 10.82
C VAL A 270 16.38 -8.67 9.45
N VAL A 271 15.26 -8.89 8.78
CA VAL A 271 15.23 -9.49 7.43
C VAL A 271 15.98 -8.60 6.42
N ILE A 272 15.75 -7.28 6.44
CA ILE A 272 16.47 -6.33 5.56
C ILE A 272 17.98 -6.40 5.82
N SER A 273 18.43 -6.39 7.08
CA SER A 273 19.86 -6.44 7.41
C SER A 273 20.54 -7.72 6.91
N TRP A 274 19.80 -8.82 6.85
CA TRP A 274 20.27 -10.08 6.31
C TRP A 274 20.28 -10.09 4.79
N THR A 275 19.20 -9.63 4.15
CA THR A 275 19.03 -9.65 2.67
C THR A 275 19.99 -8.74 1.94
N GLN A 276 20.44 -7.64 2.56
CA GLN A 276 21.45 -6.72 1.99
C GLN A 276 22.80 -7.36 1.69
N ARG A 277 23.09 -8.56 2.25
CA ARG A 277 24.32 -9.31 2.01
C ARG A 277 24.32 -10.06 0.68
N PHE A 278 23.19 -10.17 0.02
CA PHE A 278 22.97 -10.95 -1.19
C PHE A 278 22.66 -10.07 -2.40
N GLU A 279 22.72 -10.68 -3.57
CA GLU A 279 22.38 -10.02 -4.83
C GLU A 279 20.89 -9.66 -4.85
N ARG A 280 20.57 -8.39 -5.11
CA ARG A 280 19.23 -7.79 -4.93
C ARG A 280 18.15 -8.50 -5.75
N PHE A 281 18.40 -8.76 -7.04
CA PHE A 281 17.40 -9.39 -7.90
C PHE A 281 17.14 -10.85 -7.55
N ARG A 282 18.14 -11.56 -6.99
CA ARG A 282 17.93 -12.92 -6.46
C ARG A 282 17.04 -12.89 -5.21
N MET A 283 17.23 -11.89 -4.36
CA MET A 283 16.39 -11.73 -3.17
C MET A 283 14.96 -11.31 -3.55
N ILE A 284 14.78 -10.40 -4.50
CA ILE A 284 13.45 -10.06 -5.03
C ILE A 284 12.78 -11.32 -5.63
N ALA A 285 13.52 -12.11 -6.41
CA ALA A 285 12.98 -13.35 -6.96
C ALA A 285 12.58 -14.35 -5.87
N LEU A 286 13.38 -14.49 -4.81
CA LEU A 286 13.04 -15.32 -3.65
C LEU A 286 11.77 -14.80 -2.95
N GLY A 287 11.66 -13.48 -2.73
CA GLY A 287 10.47 -12.86 -2.15
C GLY A 287 9.21 -13.12 -2.98
N ASN A 288 9.27 -12.91 -4.31
CA ASN A 288 8.18 -13.18 -5.23
C ASN A 288 7.76 -14.66 -5.23
N LEU A 289 8.73 -15.57 -5.18
CA LEU A 289 8.48 -16.99 -5.09
C LEU A 289 7.79 -17.35 -3.78
N LEU A 290 8.26 -16.82 -2.65
CA LEU A 290 7.66 -17.06 -1.33
C LEU A 290 6.24 -16.50 -1.26
N ILE A 291 5.98 -15.32 -1.83
CA ILE A 291 4.62 -14.76 -1.92
C ILE A 291 3.72 -15.72 -2.72
N GLY A 292 4.14 -16.15 -3.91
CA GLY A 292 3.39 -17.08 -4.74
C GLY A 292 3.15 -18.44 -4.07
N LEU A 293 4.19 -19.03 -3.48
CA LEU A 293 4.09 -20.31 -2.75
C LEU A 293 3.25 -20.17 -1.47
N GLY A 294 3.32 -19.03 -0.79
CA GLY A 294 2.45 -18.72 0.33
C GLY A 294 0.99 -18.86 -0.09
N PHE A 295 0.55 -18.13 -1.12
CA PHE A 295 -0.83 -18.23 -1.62
C PHE A 295 -1.16 -19.62 -2.19
N ALA A 296 -0.23 -20.29 -2.87
CA ALA A 296 -0.44 -21.65 -3.34
C ALA A 296 -0.61 -22.66 -2.20
N SER A 297 -0.02 -22.42 -1.02
CA SER A 297 -0.19 -23.30 0.14
C SER A 297 -1.64 -23.38 0.64
N LEU A 298 -2.49 -22.40 0.29
CA LEU A 298 -3.93 -22.41 0.62
C LEU A 298 -4.67 -23.61 0.03
N LEU A 299 -4.16 -24.24 -1.03
CA LEU A 299 -4.64 -25.53 -1.52
C LEU A 299 -4.66 -26.65 -0.47
N LEU A 300 -3.80 -26.55 0.53
CA LEU A 300 -3.60 -27.58 1.56
C LEU A 300 -4.09 -27.14 2.95
N VAL A 301 -4.66 -25.93 3.02
CA VAL A 301 -5.04 -25.31 4.30
C VAL A 301 -6.53 -25.52 4.55
N ALA A 302 -6.84 -26.18 5.68
CA ALA A 302 -8.21 -26.34 6.16
C ALA A 302 -8.35 -25.96 7.66
N SER A 303 -7.30 -25.37 8.27
CA SER A 303 -7.26 -25.13 9.71
C SER A 303 -6.54 -23.84 10.06
N VAL A 304 -6.82 -23.24 11.21
CA VAL A 304 -6.14 -22.02 11.68
C VAL A 304 -4.62 -22.16 11.72
N PRO A 305 -4.02 -23.26 12.22
CA PRO A 305 -2.57 -23.45 12.11
C PRO A 305 -2.05 -23.42 10.67
N GLY A 306 -2.79 -23.98 9.73
CA GLY A 306 -2.44 -23.92 8.30
C GLY A 306 -2.46 -22.48 7.78
N PHE A 307 -3.48 -21.68 8.10
CA PHE A 307 -3.50 -20.25 7.76
C PHE A 307 -2.34 -19.49 8.41
N VAL A 308 -1.93 -19.84 9.64
CA VAL A 308 -0.74 -19.23 10.27
C VAL A 308 0.52 -19.56 9.46
N VAL A 309 0.71 -20.79 9.03
CA VAL A 309 1.86 -21.18 8.19
C VAL A 309 1.84 -20.39 6.86
N PHE A 310 0.68 -20.28 6.21
CA PHE A 310 0.50 -19.44 5.03
C PHE A 310 0.96 -18.01 5.29
N ILE A 311 0.48 -17.39 6.38
CA ILE A 311 0.87 -16.01 6.77
C ILE A 311 2.38 -15.90 6.96
N LEU A 312 3.03 -16.86 7.62
CA LEU A 312 4.47 -16.84 7.87
C LEU A 312 5.27 -16.86 6.54
N ILE A 313 4.89 -17.73 5.60
CA ILE A 313 5.57 -17.86 4.31
C ILE A 313 5.39 -16.59 3.47
N TRP A 314 4.15 -16.12 3.33
CA TRP A 314 3.82 -14.92 2.58
C TRP A 314 4.49 -13.67 3.16
N THR A 315 4.39 -13.48 4.50
CA THR A 315 4.99 -12.32 5.18
C THR A 315 6.51 -12.28 5.04
N LEU A 316 7.18 -13.44 5.11
CA LEU A 316 8.62 -13.51 4.85
C LEU A 316 8.94 -13.05 3.43
N GLY A 317 8.16 -13.50 2.44
CA GLY A 317 8.31 -13.05 1.05
C GLY A 317 8.14 -11.54 0.90
N GLU A 318 7.13 -10.96 1.54
CA GLU A 318 6.84 -9.53 1.56
C GLU A 318 7.99 -8.71 2.18
N MET A 319 8.50 -9.12 3.34
CA MET A 319 9.61 -8.45 4.03
C MET A 319 10.92 -8.48 3.21
N ILE A 320 11.11 -9.49 2.36
CA ILE A 320 12.26 -9.58 1.48
C ILE A 320 12.06 -8.70 0.22
N GLU A 321 10.90 -8.82 -0.43
CA GLU A 321 10.66 -8.21 -1.75
C GLU A 321 10.48 -6.69 -1.65
N SER A 322 9.55 -6.23 -0.81
CA SER A 322 9.03 -4.86 -0.85
C SER A 322 10.10 -3.77 -0.63
N PRO A 323 11.01 -3.87 0.37
CA PRO A 323 12.06 -2.89 0.54
C PRO A 323 13.07 -2.89 -0.60
N LEU A 324 13.44 -4.08 -1.12
CA LEU A 324 14.42 -4.23 -2.19
C LEU A 324 13.87 -3.74 -3.53
N ALA A 325 12.59 -4.02 -3.84
CA ALA A 325 11.95 -3.54 -5.06
C ALA A 325 11.88 -2.01 -5.09
N SER A 326 11.51 -1.39 -3.98
CA SER A 326 11.50 0.06 -3.83
C SER A 326 12.90 0.68 -4.03
N ALA A 327 13.95 0.05 -3.48
CA ALA A 327 15.33 0.50 -3.63
C ALA A 327 15.83 0.34 -5.08
N VAL A 328 15.52 -0.79 -5.75
CA VAL A 328 15.88 -1.01 -7.17
C VAL A 328 15.23 0.05 -8.06
N ALA A 329 13.96 0.41 -7.83
CA ALA A 329 13.28 1.45 -8.60
C ALA A 329 13.96 2.82 -8.44
N ALA A 330 14.51 3.12 -7.26
CA ALA A 330 15.24 4.37 -7.00
C ALA A 330 16.64 4.38 -7.62
N ASP A 331 17.40 3.28 -7.46
CA ASP A 331 18.82 3.20 -7.84
C ASP A 331 19.00 3.02 -9.36
N ARG A 332 18.04 2.39 -10.06
CA ARG A 332 18.11 2.20 -11.51
C ARG A 332 17.79 3.47 -12.29
N ALA A 333 17.16 4.43 -11.65
CA ALA A 333 16.76 5.67 -12.26
C ALA A 333 17.95 6.62 -12.48
N PRO A 334 18.17 7.15 -13.71
CA PRO A 334 19.06 8.29 -13.92
C PRO A 334 18.63 9.47 -13.04
N GLU A 335 19.59 10.31 -12.61
CA GLU A 335 19.32 11.42 -11.68
C GLU A 335 18.16 12.33 -12.12
N HIS A 336 18.11 12.65 -13.41
CA HIS A 336 17.07 13.49 -14.02
C HIS A 336 15.72 12.78 -14.19
N ALA A 337 15.64 11.45 -14.01
CA ALA A 337 14.45 10.64 -14.25
C ALA A 337 13.94 9.90 -13.00
N ARG A 338 14.52 10.13 -11.81
CA ARG A 338 14.15 9.41 -10.56
C ARG A 338 12.65 9.42 -10.27
N GLY A 339 12.01 10.57 -10.38
CA GLY A 339 10.57 10.69 -10.13
C GLY A 339 9.72 9.83 -11.09
N ARG A 340 10.14 9.68 -12.34
CA ARG A 340 9.41 8.90 -13.36
C ARG A 340 9.54 7.40 -13.13
N TYR A 341 10.74 6.91 -12.78
CA TYR A 341 10.96 5.52 -12.45
C TYR A 341 10.17 5.12 -11.21
N GLN A 342 10.14 5.97 -10.18
CA GLN A 342 9.33 5.77 -8.99
C GLN A 342 7.82 5.82 -9.30
N SER A 343 7.38 6.72 -10.16
CA SER A 343 5.99 6.78 -10.60
C SER A 343 5.60 5.53 -11.41
N ALA A 344 6.46 5.04 -12.30
CA ALA A 344 6.22 3.82 -13.04
C ALA A 344 6.10 2.60 -12.11
N TYR A 345 7.00 2.48 -11.11
CA TYR A 345 6.93 1.46 -10.07
C TYR A 345 5.62 1.53 -9.28
N GLY A 346 5.26 2.71 -8.78
CA GLY A 346 4.01 2.91 -8.05
C GLY A 346 2.76 2.63 -8.89
N SER A 347 2.81 2.94 -10.20
CA SER A 347 1.71 2.65 -11.13
C SER A 347 1.48 1.14 -11.31
N MET A 348 2.53 0.30 -11.24
CA MET A 348 2.37 -1.16 -11.29
C MET A 348 1.62 -1.69 -10.07
N PHE A 349 1.92 -1.15 -8.89
CA PHE A 349 1.14 -1.45 -7.68
C PHE A 349 -0.33 -1.04 -7.83
N GLY A 350 -0.59 0.17 -8.31
CA GLY A 350 -1.95 0.66 -8.55
C GLY A 350 -2.72 -0.20 -9.55
N LEU A 351 -2.07 -0.61 -10.66
CA LEU A 351 -2.65 -1.52 -11.63
C LEU A 351 -2.93 -2.90 -11.03
N ALA A 352 -2.02 -3.42 -10.19
CA ALA A 352 -2.23 -4.68 -9.49
C ALA A 352 -3.44 -4.63 -8.54
N TRP A 353 -3.60 -3.54 -7.79
CA TRP A 353 -4.76 -3.33 -6.91
C TRP A 353 -6.07 -3.12 -7.67
N MET A 354 -6.01 -2.67 -8.93
CA MET A 354 -7.18 -2.56 -9.79
C MET A 354 -7.53 -3.90 -10.46
N LEU A 355 -6.55 -4.60 -11.01
CA LEU A 355 -6.80 -5.83 -11.80
C LEU A 355 -6.87 -7.09 -10.93
N GLY A 356 -6.05 -7.18 -9.89
CA GLY A 356 -5.91 -8.38 -9.07
C GLY A 356 -7.19 -8.82 -8.39
N PRO A 357 -7.94 -7.94 -7.72
CA PRO A 357 -9.22 -8.31 -7.12
C PRO A 357 -10.25 -8.83 -8.14
N VAL A 358 -10.33 -8.20 -9.32
CA VAL A 358 -11.26 -8.65 -10.38
C VAL A 358 -10.88 -10.03 -10.88
N LEU A 359 -9.61 -10.22 -11.25
CA LEU A 359 -9.11 -11.50 -11.75
C LEU A 359 -9.24 -12.59 -10.69
N GLY A 360 -8.76 -12.29 -9.46
CA GLY A 360 -8.78 -13.28 -8.39
C GLY A 360 -10.16 -13.70 -7.98
N THR A 361 -11.08 -12.77 -7.73
CA THR A 361 -12.45 -13.13 -7.33
C THR A 361 -13.24 -13.79 -8.44
N SER A 362 -12.96 -13.46 -9.72
CA SER A 362 -13.59 -14.14 -10.86
C SER A 362 -13.12 -15.59 -10.98
N ILE A 363 -11.82 -15.85 -10.81
CA ILE A 363 -11.28 -17.21 -10.81
C ILE A 363 -11.78 -17.95 -9.56
N TYR A 364 -11.73 -17.32 -8.38
CA TYR A 364 -12.21 -17.90 -7.12
C TYR A 364 -13.67 -18.35 -7.19
N GLN A 365 -14.52 -17.56 -7.83
CA GLN A 365 -15.93 -17.88 -8.01
C GLN A 365 -16.14 -19.17 -8.81
N VAL A 366 -15.25 -19.49 -9.76
CA VAL A 366 -15.29 -20.70 -10.58
C VAL A 366 -14.64 -21.87 -9.85
N SER A 367 -13.46 -21.65 -9.30
CA SER A 367 -12.68 -22.64 -8.54
C SER A 367 -11.65 -21.96 -7.65
N PRO A 368 -11.79 -22.03 -6.31
CA PRO A 368 -10.78 -21.58 -5.38
C PRO A 368 -9.40 -22.19 -5.65
N ASP A 369 -9.34 -23.52 -5.87
CA ASP A 369 -8.10 -24.24 -6.14
C ASP A 369 -7.38 -23.71 -7.38
N ALA A 370 -8.13 -23.40 -8.45
CA ALA A 370 -7.54 -22.82 -9.67
C ALA A 370 -6.88 -21.47 -9.40
N LEU A 371 -7.43 -20.65 -8.51
CA LEU A 371 -6.83 -19.39 -8.10
C LEU A 371 -5.52 -19.63 -7.38
N TRP A 372 -5.48 -20.55 -6.40
CA TRP A 372 -4.27 -20.77 -5.61
C TRP A 372 -3.15 -21.40 -6.44
N VAL A 373 -3.48 -22.28 -7.38
CA VAL A 373 -2.54 -22.78 -8.40
C VAL A 373 -2.02 -21.62 -9.25
N ALA A 374 -2.91 -20.76 -9.74
CA ALA A 374 -2.52 -19.59 -10.55
C ALA A 374 -1.60 -18.64 -9.77
N CYS A 375 -1.86 -18.39 -8.48
CA CYS A 375 -0.99 -17.59 -7.62
C CYS A 375 0.42 -18.18 -7.52
N GLY A 376 0.55 -19.50 -7.37
CA GLY A 376 1.83 -20.19 -7.35
C GLY A 376 2.59 -20.05 -8.67
N LEU A 377 1.92 -20.30 -9.80
CA LEU A 377 2.52 -20.17 -11.14
C LEU A 377 2.94 -18.73 -11.45
N VAL A 378 2.10 -17.75 -11.09
CA VAL A 378 2.42 -16.32 -11.24
C VAL A 378 3.61 -15.94 -10.35
N GLY A 379 3.70 -16.47 -9.13
CA GLY A 379 4.87 -16.26 -8.26
C GLY A 379 6.18 -16.79 -8.87
N VAL A 380 6.14 -18.00 -9.47
CA VAL A 380 7.28 -18.56 -10.21
C VAL A 380 7.65 -17.70 -11.43
N ALA A 381 6.64 -17.29 -12.21
CA ALA A 381 6.86 -16.41 -13.36
C ALA A 381 7.44 -15.06 -12.94
N SER A 382 6.93 -14.45 -11.87
CA SER A 382 7.46 -13.21 -11.31
C SER A 382 8.89 -13.33 -10.84
N ALA A 383 9.25 -14.43 -10.17
CA ALA A 383 10.63 -14.72 -9.78
C ALA A 383 11.54 -14.82 -11.02
N GLY A 384 11.08 -15.49 -12.08
CA GLY A 384 11.80 -15.58 -13.36
C GLY A 384 12.02 -14.20 -14.01
N LEU A 385 10.99 -13.34 -14.00
CA LEU A 385 11.07 -11.97 -14.51
C LEU A 385 12.09 -11.13 -13.72
N ALA A 386 12.09 -11.24 -12.38
CA ALA A 386 13.04 -10.55 -11.53
C ALA A 386 14.48 -10.99 -11.82
N LEU A 387 14.75 -12.29 -11.96
CA LEU A 387 16.07 -12.82 -12.33
C LEU A 387 16.50 -12.34 -13.73
N ALA A 388 15.58 -12.31 -14.69
CA ALA A 388 15.86 -11.83 -16.03
C ALA A 388 16.17 -10.31 -16.05
N ALA A 389 15.49 -9.54 -15.21
CA ALA A 389 15.76 -8.11 -15.02
C ALA A 389 17.16 -7.84 -14.47
N GLY A 390 17.63 -8.67 -13.52
CA GLY A 390 18.95 -8.56 -12.91
C GLY A 390 20.10 -8.87 -13.87
N ARG A 391 19.86 -9.67 -14.92
CA ARG A 391 20.86 -9.98 -15.95
C ARG A 391 21.06 -8.85 -16.97
N ARG A 392 20.22 -7.82 -16.96
CA ARG A 392 20.30 -6.69 -17.89
C ARG A 392 20.96 -5.51 -17.19
N PRO A 393 22.11 -5.01 -17.72
CA PRO A 393 22.75 -3.82 -17.18
C PRO A 393 21.81 -2.61 -17.24
N ALA A 394 21.98 -1.68 -16.32
CA ALA A 394 21.31 -0.38 -16.42
C ALA A 394 21.81 0.34 -17.69
N PRO A 395 20.97 1.14 -18.36
CA PRO A 395 21.42 1.97 -19.46
C PRO A 395 22.59 2.83 -18.99
N VAL A 396 23.69 2.83 -19.75
CA VAL A 396 24.81 3.75 -19.51
C VAL A 396 24.24 5.16 -19.73
N PRO A 397 24.41 6.12 -18.79
CA PRO A 397 24.02 7.47 -19.03
C PRO A 397 24.71 7.97 -20.30
N ASP A 398 23.94 8.56 -21.24
CA ASP A 398 24.53 9.26 -22.38
C ASP A 398 25.59 10.20 -21.82
N ARG A 399 26.83 10.02 -22.24
CA ARG A 399 27.88 10.99 -21.94
C ARG A 399 27.38 12.30 -22.53
N VAL A 400 27.05 13.24 -21.66
CA VAL A 400 26.87 14.62 -22.06
C VAL A 400 28.21 15.01 -22.68
N ASP A 401 28.23 15.09 -24.02
CA ASP A 401 29.41 15.55 -24.73
C ASP A 401 29.84 16.87 -24.07
N ALA A 402 31.05 16.83 -23.49
CA ALA A 402 31.63 18.03 -22.96
C ALA A 402 31.67 19.06 -24.09
N PRO A 403 31.27 20.32 -23.86
CA PRO A 403 31.34 21.34 -24.89
C PRO A 403 32.80 21.37 -25.36
N SER A 404 32.99 21.11 -26.66
CA SER A 404 34.27 21.28 -27.32
C SER A 404 34.71 22.73 -27.14
N THR A 405 35.76 22.91 -26.36
CA THR A 405 36.45 24.21 -26.14
C THR A 405 37.02 24.75 -27.42
#